data_92e45f7975ca4cbd5ed3a7b5a67c6308
#
_entry.id   92e45f7975ca4cbd5ed3a7b5a67c6308
#
_cell.length_a   1.000
_cell.length_b   1.000
_cell.length_c   1.000
_cell.angle_alpha   90.00
_cell.angle_beta   90.00
_cell.angle_gamma   90.00
#
_symmetry.space_group_name_H-M   'P 1'
#
loop_
_entity.id
_entity.type
_entity.pdbx_description
1 polymer ?
#
loop_
_entity_poly.entity_id
_entity_poly.type
_entity_poly.pdbx_seq_one_letter_code
_entity_poly.pdbx_strand_id
1 'polypeptide(L)'
;MDSENAQLAANRRLLFILSNLAIFMIGLGFAVRTAIVGDLQGDLFDELDLARSATMAAEVLAATFIGFALTLLFGAALVDLIGMRRMLLFSAFGYFLGSAMVVAASIMAPTETAYWVVYFGLLLTGLGWGAVEAATNPLVAAAYPEEKTHRLNILHAWWPAGIVIGGLIGIFIATVGMPWQVNLLVLMIPAVVLVLMVQRAEFPVTERVAMGLSYEEMFEQLFRSPGFWIWFVCMMGTVTAELAPSQWVNVTLTNVVGMSGIWVLIYINVLIFVGRHFAGPLVNRLSSPGLLTIGCALAAPGLYFLAIANSPMAAFAAATLWALGICYFYPTMIGAVAERYPAGGALMIGLMGFAGGLATQFLLPVMGEIFDKAKLAAAGGVAEFSALEGEGLAEVLRIASTQSFQIVAVIPLCLIPVFAILWFVERRRSYANK
;
A
#
# COMPACT_ATOMS: atom_id res chain seq x y z
N MET A 1 -31.36 -26.19 -16.56
CA MET A 1 -31.37 -25.54 -15.21
C MET A 1 -30.16 -25.92 -14.35
N ASP A 2 -29.92 -27.20 -14.07
CA ASP A 2 -28.83 -27.63 -13.18
C ASP A 2 -27.41 -27.35 -13.75
N SER A 3 -27.19 -27.57 -15.05
CA SER A 3 -25.90 -27.32 -15.71
C SER A 3 -25.58 -25.85 -15.85
N GLU A 4 -26.55 -24.99 -16.13
CA GLU A 4 -26.38 -23.53 -16.25
C GLU A 4 -26.10 -22.91 -14.90
N ASN A 5 -26.82 -23.30 -13.85
CA ASN A 5 -26.56 -22.86 -12.48
C ASN A 5 -25.16 -23.30 -11.98
N ALA A 6 -24.74 -24.53 -12.34
CA ALA A 6 -23.40 -25.01 -12.00
C ALA A 6 -22.29 -24.19 -12.72
N GLN A 7 -22.52 -23.82 -13.98
CA GLN A 7 -21.57 -22.99 -14.75
C GLN A 7 -21.48 -21.56 -14.21
N LEU A 8 -22.62 -20.95 -13.85
CA LEU A 8 -22.65 -19.64 -13.19
C LEU A 8 -21.92 -19.66 -11.85
N ALA A 9 -22.15 -20.67 -11.02
CA ALA A 9 -21.45 -20.83 -9.74
C ALA A 9 -19.95 -21.04 -9.93
N ALA A 10 -19.53 -21.81 -10.92
CA ALA A 10 -18.12 -22.04 -11.24
C ALA A 10 -17.43 -20.74 -11.71
N ASN A 11 -18.09 -19.95 -12.56
CA ASN A 11 -17.56 -18.66 -13.00
C ASN A 11 -17.46 -17.66 -11.83
N ARG A 12 -18.48 -17.57 -10.96
CA ARG A 12 -18.46 -16.74 -9.75
C ARG A 12 -17.28 -17.09 -8.84
N ARG A 13 -17.02 -18.39 -8.65
CA ARG A 13 -15.85 -18.86 -7.88
C ARG A 13 -14.53 -18.50 -8.56
N LEU A 14 -14.43 -18.66 -9.89
CA LEU A 14 -13.25 -18.29 -10.66
C LEU A 14 -12.96 -16.81 -10.54
N LEU A 15 -13.98 -15.94 -10.69
CA LEU A 15 -13.86 -14.49 -10.53
C LEU A 15 -13.35 -14.09 -9.14
N PHE A 16 -13.81 -14.77 -8.08
CA PHE A 16 -13.33 -14.50 -6.73
C PHE A 16 -11.88 -14.94 -6.52
N ILE A 17 -11.49 -16.12 -7.02
CA ILE A 17 -10.11 -16.62 -6.89
C ILE A 17 -9.14 -15.74 -7.68
N LEU A 18 -9.48 -15.34 -8.91
CA LEU A 18 -8.61 -14.44 -9.68
C LEU A 18 -8.49 -13.06 -9.04
N SER A 19 -9.56 -12.54 -8.42
CA SER A 19 -9.51 -11.28 -7.68
C SER A 19 -8.59 -11.39 -6.46
N ASN A 20 -8.68 -12.48 -5.70
CA ASN A 20 -7.78 -12.76 -4.58
C ASN A 20 -6.32 -12.89 -5.03
N LEU A 21 -6.07 -13.56 -6.17
CA LEU A 21 -4.72 -13.66 -6.76
C LEU A 21 -4.19 -12.28 -7.18
N ALA A 22 -5.04 -11.43 -7.76
CA ALA A 22 -4.64 -10.09 -8.16
C ALA A 22 -4.27 -9.23 -6.94
N ILE A 23 -5.06 -9.27 -5.86
CA ILE A 23 -4.76 -8.58 -4.59
C ILE A 23 -3.50 -9.17 -3.92
N PHE A 24 -3.34 -10.49 -3.94
CA PHE A 24 -2.11 -11.15 -3.47
C PHE A 24 -0.87 -10.68 -4.25
N MET A 25 -0.95 -10.58 -5.58
CA MET A 25 0.13 -10.12 -6.45
C MET A 25 0.59 -8.71 -6.09
N ILE A 26 -0.35 -7.79 -5.82
CA ILE A 26 0.02 -6.42 -5.43
C ILE A 26 0.66 -6.37 -4.04
N GLY A 27 0.22 -7.21 -3.10
CA GLY A 27 0.86 -7.38 -1.79
C GLY A 27 2.27 -7.98 -1.90
N LEU A 28 2.44 -9.00 -2.73
CA LEU A 28 3.75 -9.59 -3.06
C LEU A 28 4.70 -8.53 -3.63
N GLY A 29 4.22 -7.72 -4.61
CA GLY A 29 5.00 -6.65 -5.20
C GLY A 29 5.39 -5.56 -4.20
N PHE A 30 4.54 -5.29 -3.21
CA PHE A 30 4.88 -4.38 -2.12
C PHE A 30 6.06 -4.90 -1.29
N ALA A 31 6.02 -6.17 -0.87
CA ALA A 31 7.10 -6.80 -0.12
C ALA A 31 8.41 -6.89 -0.91
N VAL A 32 8.33 -7.24 -2.20
CA VAL A 32 9.49 -7.28 -3.10
C VAL A 32 10.20 -5.93 -3.15
N ARG A 33 9.47 -4.83 -3.36
CA ARG A 33 10.06 -3.48 -3.38
C ARG A 33 10.75 -3.13 -2.07
N THR A 34 10.10 -3.44 -0.94
CA THR A 34 10.69 -3.21 0.39
C THR A 34 11.95 -4.07 0.62
N ALA A 35 11.97 -5.28 0.09
CA ALA A 35 13.12 -6.18 0.24
C ALA A 35 14.35 -5.72 -0.56
N ILE A 36 14.14 -5.24 -1.80
CA ILE A 36 15.22 -4.94 -2.75
C ILE A 36 15.74 -3.50 -2.68
N VAL A 37 15.04 -2.59 -1.98
CA VAL A 37 15.37 -1.15 -2.07
C VAL A 37 16.78 -0.81 -1.56
N GLY A 38 17.25 -1.52 -0.54
CA GLY A 38 18.62 -1.31 -0.02
C GLY A 38 19.68 -1.78 -0.99
N ASP A 39 19.49 -2.96 -1.59
CA ASP A 39 20.42 -3.49 -2.62
C ASP A 39 20.41 -2.62 -3.87
N LEU A 40 19.22 -2.17 -4.31
CA LEU A 40 19.07 -1.26 -5.45
C LEU A 40 19.75 0.09 -5.19
N GLN A 41 19.68 0.60 -3.96
CA GLN A 41 20.37 1.82 -3.56
C GLN A 41 21.88 1.62 -3.63
N GLY A 42 22.42 0.56 -3.02
CA GLY A 42 23.85 0.27 -3.00
C GLY A 42 24.43 -0.01 -4.38
N ASP A 43 23.76 -0.84 -5.17
CA ASP A 43 24.29 -1.30 -6.48
C ASP A 43 24.18 -0.24 -7.59
N LEU A 44 23.23 0.72 -7.47
CA LEU A 44 22.95 1.66 -8.55
C LEU A 44 23.03 3.14 -8.09
N PHE A 45 22.36 3.50 -7.00
CA PHE A 45 22.17 4.91 -6.67
C PHE A 45 23.36 5.50 -5.89
N ASP A 46 24.01 4.71 -5.03
CA ASP A 46 25.22 5.16 -4.33
C ASP A 46 26.37 5.42 -5.29
N GLU A 47 26.48 4.63 -6.37
CA GLU A 47 27.48 4.83 -7.42
C GLU A 47 27.13 6.04 -8.32
N LEU A 48 25.85 6.37 -8.47
CA LEU A 48 25.40 7.48 -9.30
C LEU A 48 25.49 8.83 -8.58
N ASP A 49 24.96 8.91 -7.35
CA ASP A 49 25.01 10.12 -6.50
C ASP A 49 24.87 9.75 -5.01
N LEU A 50 25.99 9.52 -4.35
CA LEU A 50 26.05 9.13 -2.94
C LEU A 50 25.36 10.13 -2.00
N ALA A 51 25.34 11.42 -2.37
CA ALA A 51 24.72 12.47 -1.56
C ALA A 51 23.19 12.41 -1.58
N ARG A 52 22.61 11.88 -2.66
CA ARG A 52 21.16 11.80 -2.89
C ARG A 52 20.63 10.39 -3.03
N SER A 53 21.43 9.39 -2.79
CA SER A 53 21.07 7.99 -3.08
C SER A 53 19.81 7.52 -2.37
N ALA A 54 19.59 7.90 -1.10
CA ALA A 54 18.39 7.56 -0.36
C ALA A 54 17.16 8.33 -0.88
N THR A 55 17.32 9.60 -1.29
CA THR A 55 16.27 10.34 -1.99
C THR A 55 15.90 9.65 -3.30
N MET A 56 16.85 9.23 -4.10
CA MET A 56 16.63 8.50 -5.36
C MET A 56 15.90 7.17 -5.12
N ALA A 57 16.29 6.41 -4.10
CA ALA A 57 15.61 5.19 -3.69
C ALA A 57 14.14 5.47 -3.28
N ALA A 58 13.90 6.52 -2.52
CA ALA A 58 12.56 6.93 -2.12
C ALA A 58 11.70 7.43 -3.29
N GLU A 59 12.29 8.15 -4.25
CA GLU A 59 11.61 8.63 -5.45
C GLU A 59 11.15 7.47 -6.35
N VAL A 60 11.97 6.44 -6.56
CA VAL A 60 11.57 5.29 -7.37
C VAL A 60 10.51 4.43 -6.68
N LEU A 61 10.55 4.31 -5.35
CA LEU A 61 9.47 3.68 -4.58
C LEU A 61 8.18 4.49 -4.69
N ALA A 62 8.28 5.82 -4.57
CA ALA A 62 7.17 6.75 -4.68
C ALA A 62 6.51 6.69 -6.07
N ALA A 63 7.27 6.45 -7.14
CA ALA A 63 6.72 6.30 -8.49
C ALA A 63 5.62 5.23 -8.57
N THR A 64 5.70 4.17 -7.76
CA THR A 64 4.64 3.17 -7.69
C THR A 64 3.33 3.75 -7.15
N PHE A 65 3.40 4.65 -6.18
CA PHE A 65 2.20 5.24 -5.57
C PHE A 65 1.54 6.28 -6.46
N ILE A 66 2.31 7.04 -7.27
CA ILE A 66 1.68 7.91 -8.27
C ILE A 66 1.02 7.10 -9.37
N GLY A 67 1.63 5.99 -9.82
CA GLY A 67 1.01 5.06 -10.77
C GLY A 67 -0.30 4.49 -10.23
N PHE A 68 -0.31 4.01 -8.98
CA PHE A 68 -1.49 3.56 -8.27
C PHE A 68 -2.58 4.64 -8.19
N ALA A 69 -2.21 5.84 -7.77
CA ALA A 69 -3.12 6.97 -7.63
C ALA A 69 -3.76 7.36 -8.97
N LEU A 70 -2.95 7.53 -10.03
CA LEU A 70 -3.43 7.89 -11.36
C LEU A 70 -4.43 6.87 -11.92
N THR A 71 -4.13 5.57 -11.76
CA THR A 71 -5.05 4.54 -12.25
C THR A 71 -6.33 4.49 -11.43
N LEU A 72 -6.29 4.75 -10.13
CA LEU A 72 -7.53 4.84 -9.34
C LEU A 72 -8.36 6.08 -9.69
N LEU A 73 -7.72 7.23 -9.90
CA LEU A 73 -8.41 8.45 -10.29
C LEU A 73 -9.20 8.27 -11.59
N PHE A 74 -8.55 7.74 -12.62
CA PHE A 74 -9.16 7.58 -13.94
C PHE A 74 -9.85 6.22 -14.13
N GLY A 75 -9.22 5.14 -13.64
CA GLY A 75 -9.69 3.78 -13.83
C GLY A 75 -11.00 3.48 -13.09
N ALA A 76 -11.14 3.91 -11.84
CA ALA A 76 -12.39 3.70 -11.11
C ALA A 76 -13.56 4.49 -11.72
N ALA A 77 -13.30 5.70 -12.24
CA ALA A 77 -14.30 6.48 -12.96
C ALA A 77 -14.68 5.85 -14.32
N LEU A 78 -13.73 5.22 -15.00
CA LEU A 78 -13.87 4.73 -16.37
C LEU A 78 -13.96 3.19 -16.46
N VAL A 79 -14.12 2.50 -15.32
CA VAL A 79 -14.14 1.02 -15.29
C VAL A 79 -15.20 0.41 -16.21
N ASP A 80 -16.34 1.08 -16.37
CA ASP A 80 -17.43 0.62 -17.26
C ASP A 80 -17.10 0.78 -18.76
N LEU A 81 -16.29 1.77 -19.13
CA LEU A 81 -15.85 1.99 -20.50
C LEU A 81 -14.67 1.08 -20.86
N ILE A 82 -13.70 0.96 -19.97
CA ILE A 82 -12.49 0.15 -20.18
C ILE A 82 -12.82 -1.34 -20.07
N GLY A 83 -13.64 -1.69 -19.08
CA GLY A 83 -14.00 -3.06 -18.71
C GLY A 83 -13.01 -3.69 -17.71
N MET A 84 -13.51 -4.34 -16.67
CA MET A 84 -12.72 -4.98 -15.60
C MET A 84 -11.71 -5.99 -16.15
N ARG A 85 -12.07 -6.76 -17.18
CA ARG A 85 -11.18 -7.72 -17.86
C ARG A 85 -9.93 -7.06 -18.40
N ARG A 86 -10.08 -5.93 -19.13
CA ARG A 86 -8.95 -5.21 -19.73
C ARG A 86 -8.07 -4.57 -18.66
N MET A 87 -8.65 -4.07 -17.59
CA MET A 87 -7.89 -3.51 -16.45
C MET A 87 -7.02 -4.57 -15.77
N LEU A 88 -7.53 -5.79 -15.54
CA LEU A 88 -6.75 -6.89 -14.96
C LEU A 88 -5.65 -7.39 -15.91
N LEU A 89 -5.89 -7.43 -17.22
CA LEU A 89 -4.83 -7.74 -18.21
C LEU A 89 -3.76 -6.65 -18.25
N PHE A 90 -4.15 -5.39 -18.20
CA PHE A 90 -3.21 -4.25 -18.09
C PHE A 90 -2.40 -4.32 -16.81
N SER A 91 -3.01 -4.70 -15.68
CA SER A 91 -2.31 -4.92 -14.42
C SER A 91 -1.22 -5.99 -14.55
N ALA A 92 -1.57 -7.17 -15.06
CA ALA A 92 -0.61 -8.26 -15.25
C ALA A 92 0.55 -7.86 -16.19
N PHE A 93 0.25 -7.15 -17.28
CA PHE A 93 1.25 -6.58 -18.19
C PHE A 93 2.15 -5.57 -17.47
N GLY A 94 1.57 -4.66 -16.67
CA GLY A 94 2.30 -3.66 -15.90
C GLY A 94 3.28 -4.28 -14.90
N TYR A 95 2.85 -5.31 -14.17
CA TYR A 95 3.72 -6.04 -13.26
C TYR A 95 4.83 -6.81 -13.98
N PHE A 96 4.51 -7.48 -15.09
CA PHE A 96 5.49 -8.24 -15.87
C PHE A 96 6.53 -7.31 -16.50
N LEU A 97 6.10 -6.33 -17.28
CA LEU A 97 7.00 -5.42 -17.99
C LEU A 97 7.74 -4.50 -17.01
N GLY A 98 7.07 -3.97 -15.98
CA GLY A 98 7.71 -3.12 -14.99
C GLY A 98 8.81 -3.85 -14.22
N SER A 99 8.57 -5.12 -13.81
CA SER A 99 9.61 -5.96 -13.20
C SER A 99 10.78 -6.24 -14.17
N ALA A 100 10.47 -6.53 -15.44
CA ALA A 100 11.49 -6.75 -16.46
C ALA A 100 12.36 -5.50 -16.68
N MET A 101 11.78 -4.30 -16.65
CA MET A 101 12.52 -3.04 -16.77
C MET A 101 13.49 -2.85 -15.60
N VAL A 102 13.07 -3.11 -14.36
CA VAL A 102 13.96 -3.00 -13.19
C VAL A 102 15.09 -4.01 -13.26
N VAL A 103 14.82 -5.26 -13.67
CA VAL A 103 15.85 -6.26 -13.92
C VAL A 103 16.80 -5.82 -15.02
N ALA A 104 16.31 -5.27 -16.12
CA ALA A 104 17.15 -4.74 -17.20
C ALA A 104 18.04 -3.59 -16.74
N ALA A 105 17.50 -2.67 -15.90
CA ALA A 105 18.28 -1.56 -15.36
C ALA A 105 19.44 -2.03 -14.47
N SER A 106 19.27 -3.12 -13.72
CA SER A 106 20.30 -3.65 -12.80
C SER A 106 21.56 -4.23 -13.51
N ILE A 107 21.45 -4.51 -14.81
CA ILE A 107 22.60 -4.96 -15.64
C ILE A 107 23.17 -3.84 -16.51
N MET A 108 22.61 -2.64 -16.42
CA MET A 108 23.17 -1.44 -17.05
C MET A 108 24.26 -0.85 -16.15
N ALA A 109 25.19 -0.10 -16.75
CA ALA A 109 26.10 0.73 -15.95
C ALA A 109 25.31 1.74 -15.11
N PRO A 110 25.78 2.14 -13.90
CA PRO A 110 25.16 3.17 -13.09
C PRO A 110 25.10 4.51 -13.84
N THR A 111 23.94 4.86 -14.35
CA THR A 111 23.69 6.05 -15.18
C THR A 111 22.31 6.61 -14.90
N GLU A 112 22.09 7.87 -15.23
CA GLU A 112 20.75 8.47 -15.17
C GLU A 112 19.73 7.69 -15.99
N THR A 113 20.14 7.08 -17.11
CA THR A 113 19.24 6.23 -17.92
C THR A 113 18.79 5.01 -17.12
N ALA A 114 19.67 4.33 -16.39
CA ALA A 114 19.30 3.20 -15.54
C ALA A 114 18.34 3.63 -14.42
N TYR A 115 18.58 4.79 -13.79
CA TYR A 115 17.68 5.36 -12.80
C TYR A 115 16.25 5.56 -13.39
N TRP A 116 16.15 6.19 -14.55
CA TRP A 116 14.84 6.43 -15.17
C TRP A 116 14.16 5.14 -15.61
N VAL A 117 14.90 4.11 -16.04
CA VAL A 117 14.32 2.78 -16.35
C VAL A 117 13.74 2.14 -15.10
N VAL A 118 14.43 2.24 -13.94
CA VAL A 118 13.87 1.79 -12.64
C VAL A 118 12.61 2.58 -12.29
N TYR A 119 12.67 3.92 -12.38
CA TYR A 119 11.56 4.80 -12.07
C TYR A 119 10.29 4.45 -12.88
N PHE A 120 10.41 4.37 -14.20
CA PHE A 120 9.30 4.04 -15.07
C PHE A 120 8.85 2.58 -14.95
N GLY A 121 9.77 1.66 -14.65
CA GLY A 121 9.44 0.27 -14.33
C GLY A 121 8.56 0.17 -13.09
N LEU A 122 8.91 0.85 -12.00
CA LEU A 122 8.13 0.89 -10.77
C LEU A 122 6.83 1.68 -10.93
N LEU A 123 6.84 2.78 -11.71
CA LEU A 123 5.62 3.50 -12.09
C LEU A 123 4.62 2.56 -12.79
N LEU A 124 5.11 1.75 -13.71
CA LEU A 124 4.27 0.80 -14.46
C LEU A 124 3.68 -0.29 -13.57
N THR A 125 4.45 -0.81 -12.61
CA THR A 125 3.90 -1.72 -11.59
C THR A 125 2.81 -1.02 -10.75
N GLY A 126 2.98 0.27 -10.46
CA GLY A 126 2.00 1.10 -9.76
C GLY A 126 0.71 1.30 -10.54
N LEU A 127 0.80 1.59 -11.84
CA LEU A 127 -0.36 1.65 -12.74
C LEU A 127 -1.11 0.30 -12.72
N GLY A 128 -0.37 -0.80 -12.76
CA GLY A 128 -0.92 -2.16 -12.62
C GLY A 128 -1.61 -2.39 -11.27
N TRP A 129 -1.05 -1.89 -10.18
CA TRP A 129 -1.67 -1.97 -8.85
C TRP A 129 -3.02 -1.24 -8.82
N GLY A 130 -3.06 0.01 -9.25
CA GLY A 130 -4.31 0.77 -9.32
C GLY A 130 -5.38 0.10 -10.19
N ALA A 131 -4.98 -0.56 -11.28
CA ALA A 131 -5.89 -1.30 -12.15
C ALA A 131 -6.51 -2.54 -11.47
N VAL A 132 -5.75 -3.24 -10.60
CA VAL A 132 -6.31 -4.31 -9.75
C VAL A 132 -7.41 -3.76 -8.85
N GLU A 133 -7.11 -2.73 -8.08
CA GLU A 133 -8.05 -2.15 -7.10
C GLU A 133 -9.31 -1.58 -7.78
N ALA A 134 -9.15 -0.89 -8.90
CA ALA A 134 -10.26 -0.33 -9.66
C ALA A 134 -11.16 -1.40 -10.30
N ALA A 135 -10.63 -2.59 -10.58
CA ALA A 135 -11.39 -3.69 -11.19
C ALA A 135 -11.96 -4.66 -10.17
N THR A 136 -11.16 -5.12 -9.18
CA THR A 136 -11.55 -6.24 -8.30
C THR A 136 -12.61 -5.88 -7.28
N ASN A 137 -12.60 -4.64 -6.75
CA ASN A 137 -13.61 -4.20 -5.80
C ASN A 137 -15.03 -4.22 -6.40
N PRO A 138 -15.31 -3.54 -7.53
CA PRO A 138 -16.63 -3.62 -8.16
C PRO A 138 -16.94 -5.02 -8.69
N LEU A 139 -15.93 -5.79 -9.13
CA LEU A 139 -16.11 -7.17 -9.60
C LEU A 139 -16.65 -8.08 -8.50
N VAL A 140 -16.02 -8.04 -7.32
CA VAL A 140 -16.43 -8.87 -6.18
C VAL A 140 -17.78 -8.40 -5.64
N ALA A 141 -18.03 -7.09 -5.59
CA ALA A 141 -19.32 -6.54 -5.19
C ALA A 141 -20.46 -7.00 -6.11
N ALA A 142 -20.25 -6.96 -7.43
CA ALA A 142 -21.22 -7.41 -8.42
C ALA A 142 -21.40 -8.95 -8.41
N ALA A 143 -20.33 -9.71 -8.18
CA ALA A 143 -20.39 -11.17 -8.14
C ALA A 143 -21.06 -11.71 -6.86
N TYR A 144 -21.01 -10.98 -5.73
CA TYR A 144 -21.53 -11.42 -4.43
C TYR A 144 -22.39 -10.34 -3.76
N PRO A 145 -23.51 -9.91 -4.35
CA PRO A 145 -24.34 -8.84 -3.82
C PRO A 145 -24.93 -9.15 -2.44
N GLU A 146 -25.20 -10.43 -2.13
CA GLU A 146 -25.77 -10.88 -0.85
C GLU A 146 -24.74 -10.92 0.28
N GLU A 147 -23.44 -11.12 -0.06
CA GLU A 147 -22.34 -11.27 0.89
C GLU A 147 -21.24 -10.19 0.69
N LYS A 148 -21.57 -9.07 0.09
CA LYS A 148 -20.66 -8.04 -0.40
C LYS A 148 -19.57 -7.65 0.61
N THR A 149 -19.98 -7.22 1.82
CA THR A 149 -19.04 -6.80 2.87
C THR A 149 -18.11 -7.93 3.30
N HIS A 150 -18.64 -9.14 3.47
CA HIS A 150 -17.84 -10.29 3.87
C HIS A 150 -16.81 -10.66 2.80
N ARG A 151 -17.21 -10.71 1.53
CA ARG A 151 -16.34 -11.08 0.41
C ARG A 151 -15.26 -10.04 0.13
N LEU A 152 -15.58 -8.74 0.26
CA LEU A 152 -14.60 -7.67 0.14
C LEU A 152 -13.56 -7.72 1.27
N ASN A 153 -13.96 -8.05 2.51
CA ASN A 153 -12.99 -8.23 3.60
C ASN A 153 -12.04 -9.40 3.34
N ILE A 154 -12.55 -10.54 2.82
CA ILE A 154 -11.69 -11.68 2.44
C ILE A 154 -10.76 -11.27 1.28
N LEU A 155 -11.27 -10.56 0.27
CA LEU A 155 -10.46 -10.03 -0.83
C LEU A 155 -9.26 -9.24 -0.30
N HIS A 156 -9.51 -8.26 0.56
CA HIS A 156 -8.45 -7.40 1.10
C HIS A 156 -7.55 -8.07 2.14
N ALA A 157 -7.91 -9.24 2.69
CA ALA A 157 -7.01 -10.03 3.51
C ALA A 157 -5.86 -10.67 2.68
N TRP A 158 -6.03 -10.84 1.37
CA TRP A 158 -4.98 -11.38 0.51
C TRP A 158 -3.83 -10.42 0.25
N TRP A 159 -4.03 -9.11 0.46
CA TRP A 159 -2.94 -8.14 0.38
C TRP A 159 -1.86 -8.36 1.46
N PRO A 160 -2.15 -8.37 2.78
CA PRO A 160 -1.17 -8.72 3.79
C PRO A 160 -0.63 -10.15 3.64
N ALA A 161 -1.43 -11.11 3.14
CA ALA A 161 -0.92 -12.44 2.82
C ALA A 161 0.17 -12.40 1.75
N GLY A 162 -0.01 -11.58 0.71
CA GLY A 162 1.00 -11.34 -0.33
C GLY A 162 2.29 -10.75 0.24
N ILE A 163 2.17 -9.80 1.17
CA ILE A 163 3.33 -9.20 1.85
C ILE A 163 4.09 -10.22 2.69
N VAL A 164 3.39 -11.04 3.46
CA VAL A 164 4.01 -12.10 4.27
C VAL A 164 4.78 -13.09 3.41
N ILE A 165 4.14 -13.61 2.36
CA ILE A 165 4.78 -14.57 1.46
C ILE A 165 5.94 -13.93 0.70
N GLY A 166 5.78 -12.70 0.20
CA GLY A 166 6.84 -11.97 -0.48
C GLY A 166 8.04 -11.67 0.40
N GLY A 167 7.79 -11.28 1.66
CA GLY A 167 8.84 -11.08 2.65
C GLY A 167 9.62 -12.36 2.96
N LEU A 168 8.93 -13.50 3.13
CA LEU A 168 9.56 -14.80 3.36
C LEU A 168 10.40 -15.24 2.15
N ILE A 169 9.89 -15.02 0.93
CA ILE A 169 10.64 -15.29 -0.31
C ILE A 169 11.89 -14.41 -0.39
N GLY A 170 11.76 -13.10 -0.08
CA GLY A 170 12.91 -12.18 -0.05
C GLY A 170 13.99 -12.61 0.92
N ILE A 171 13.61 -13.03 2.14
CA ILE A 171 14.54 -13.57 3.13
C ILE A 171 15.21 -14.85 2.61
N PHE A 172 14.44 -15.76 2.02
CA PHE A 172 14.99 -17.00 1.45
C PHE A 172 16.01 -16.70 0.35
N ILE A 173 15.69 -15.82 -0.61
CA ILE A 173 16.58 -15.41 -1.70
C ILE A 173 17.89 -14.85 -1.13
N ALA A 174 17.81 -13.94 -0.17
CA ALA A 174 18.98 -13.36 0.48
C ALA A 174 19.81 -14.41 1.25
N THR A 175 19.15 -15.34 1.96
CA THR A 175 19.83 -16.36 2.78
C THR A 175 20.61 -17.36 1.92
N VAL A 176 20.10 -17.73 0.73
CA VAL A 176 20.79 -18.65 -0.19
C VAL A 176 21.79 -17.92 -1.10
N GLY A 177 21.98 -16.61 -0.93
CA GLY A 177 22.92 -15.80 -1.70
C GLY A 177 22.53 -15.60 -3.17
N MET A 178 21.24 -15.70 -3.50
CA MET A 178 20.76 -15.36 -4.85
C MET A 178 20.72 -13.85 -5.04
N PRO A 179 20.95 -13.34 -6.29
CA PRO A 179 20.85 -11.92 -6.55
C PRO A 179 19.43 -11.39 -6.33
N TRP A 180 19.31 -10.17 -5.82
CA TRP A 180 18.05 -9.55 -5.46
C TRP A 180 17.04 -9.45 -6.62
N GLN A 181 17.53 -9.45 -7.87
CA GLN A 181 16.70 -9.45 -9.08
C GLN A 181 15.74 -10.65 -9.15
N VAL A 182 16.08 -11.77 -8.50
CA VAL A 182 15.24 -12.98 -8.45
C VAL A 182 13.89 -12.67 -7.80
N ASN A 183 13.82 -11.72 -6.84
CA ASN A 183 12.56 -11.28 -6.26
C ASN A 183 11.58 -10.76 -7.33
N LEU A 184 12.08 -10.01 -8.30
CA LEU A 184 11.26 -9.46 -9.40
C LEU A 184 10.80 -10.56 -10.37
N LEU A 185 11.63 -11.57 -10.63
CA LEU A 185 11.26 -12.72 -11.46
C LEU A 185 10.14 -13.54 -10.79
N VAL A 186 10.19 -13.71 -9.46
CA VAL A 186 9.12 -14.37 -8.70
C VAL A 186 7.81 -13.60 -8.81
N LEU A 187 7.85 -12.26 -8.80
CA LEU A 187 6.67 -11.42 -8.96
C LEU A 187 5.99 -11.57 -10.32
N MET A 188 6.71 -11.95 -11.36
CA MET A 188 6.13 -12.19 -12.69
C MET A 188 5.23 -13.44 -12.74
N ILE A 189 5.44 -14.42 -11.84
CA ILE A 189 4.67 -15.68 -11.83
C ILE A 189 3.16 -15.44 -11.63
N PRO A 190 2.71 -14.77 -10.57
CA PRO A 190 1.29 -14.49 -10.38
C PRO A 190 0.69 -13.62 -11.50
N ALA A 191 1.49 -12.74 -12.13
CA ALA A 191 1.03 -11.95 -13.27
C ALA A 191 0.66 -12.84 -14.47
N VAL A 192 1.49 -13.83 -14.79
CA VAL A 192 1.21 -14.79 -15.86
C VAL A 192 -0.02 -15.64 -15.52
N VAL A 193 -0.11 -16.14 -14.28
CA VAL A 193 -1.28 -16.94 -13.84
C VAL A 193 -2.55 -16.11 -13.92
N LEU A 194 -2.51 -14.83 -13.53
CA LEU A 194 -3.65 -13.91 -13.63
C LEU A 194 -4.14 -13.78 -15.08
N VAL A 195 -3.24 -13.63 -16.06
CA VAL A 195 -3.61 -13.58 -17.49
C VAL A 195 -4.37 -14.82 -17.90
N LEU A 196 -3.86 -16.01 -17.54
CA LEU A 196 -4.49 -17.29 -17.90
C LEU A 196 -5.89 -17.44 -17.28
N MET A 197 -6.08 -16.97 -16.04
CA MET A 197 -7.38 -17.02 -15.36
C MET A 197 -8.37 -16.02 -15.96
N VAL A 198 -7.92 -14.78 -16.23
CA VAL A 198 -8.74 -13.71 -16.82
C VAL A 198 -9.28 -14.12 -18.22
N GLN A 199 -8.51 -14.88 -19.00
CA GLN A 199 -8.97 -15.36 -20.32
C GLN A 199 -10.14 -16.33 -20.22
N ARG A 200 -10.27 -17.08 -19.11
CA ARG A 200 -11.29 -18.09 -18.89
C ARG A 200 -12.55 -17.59 -18.16
N ALA A 201 -12.50 -16.37 -17.60
CA ALA A 201 -13.56 -15.80 -16.79
C ALA A 201 -14.53 -14.95 -17.62
N GLU A 202 -15.80 -14.99 -17.27
CA GLU A 202 -16.84 -14.11 -17.79
C GLU A 202 -17.13 -13.00 -16.79
N PHE A 203 -16.96 -11.75 -17.20
CA PHE A 203 -17.05 -10.59 -16.31
C PHE A 203 -18.45 -9.99 -16.32
N PRO A 204 -19.07 -9.76 -15.14
CA PRO A 204 -20.35 -9.07 -15.02
C PRO A 204 -20.21 -7.59 -15.35
N VAL A 205 -21.35 -6.92 -15.56
CA VAL A 205 -21.41 -5.45 -15.53
C VAL A 205 -21.25 -4.94 -14.10
N THR A 206 -20.83 -3.67 -13.95
CA THR A 206 -20.75 -3.03 -12.61
C THR A 206 -22.14 -2.79 -12.02
N GLU A 207 -22.20 -2.62 -10.69
CA GLU A 207 -23.46 -2.27 -10.01
C GLU A 207 -24.08 -0.98 -10.55
N ARG A 208 -23.26 0.04 -10.88
CA ARG A 208 -23.74 1.30 -11.48
C ARG A 208 -24.51 1.04 -12.76
N VAL A 209 -23.95 0.25 -13.69
CA VAL A 209 -24.58 -0.11 -14.94
C VAL A 209 -25.84 -0.95 -14.71
N ALA A 210 -25.78 -1.89 -13.77
CA ALA A 210 -26.93 -2.72 -13.40
C ALA A 210 -28.10 -1.91 -12.81
N MET A 211 -27.81 -0.83 -12.09
CA MET A 211 -28.80 0.10 -11.53
C MET A 211 -29.28 1.18 -12.53
N GLY A 212 -28.69 1.24 -13.72
CA GLY A 212 -29.04 2.24 -14.72
C GLY A 212 -28.59 3.68 -14.39
N LEU A 213 -27.67 3.86 -13.42
CA LEU A 213 -27.18 5.19 -13.04
C LEU A 213 -26.26 5.78 -14.11
N SER A 214 -26.49 7.05 -14.44
CA SER A 214 -25.67 7.82 -15.38
C SER A 214 -24.32 8.22 -14.76
N TYR A 215 -23.35 8.58 -15.60
CA TYR A 215 -22.10 9.19 -15.13
C TYR A 215 -22.33 10.55 -14.46
N GLU A 216 -23.28 11.33 -14.97
CA GLU A 216 -23.62 12.64 -14.44
C GLU A 216 -24.09 12.54 -12.98
N GLU A 217 -25.01 11.63 -12.66
CA GLU A 217 -25.48 11.38 -11.29
C GLU A 217 -24.34 10.97 -10.35
N MET A 218 -23.42 10.15 -10.80
CA MET A 218 -22.25 9.73 -10.02
C MET A 218 -21.32 10.91 -9.71
N PHE A 219 -21.01 11.76 -10.71
CA PHE A 219 -20.17 12.95 -10.51
C PHE A 219 -20.87 14.03 -9.69
N GLU A 220 -22.17 14.21 -9.90
CA GLU A 220 -22.98 15.19 -9.13
C GLU A 220 -22.92 14.89 -7.62
N GLN A 221 -22.97 13.62 -7.22
CA GLN A 221 -22.84 13.18 -5.84
C GLN A 221 -21.53 13.66 -5.20
N LEU A 222 -20.42 13.65 -5.94
CA LEU A 222 -19.10 14.10 -5.44
C LEU A 222 -19.15 15.59 -5.04
N PHE A 223 -19.75 16.46 -5.88
CA PHE A 223 -19.80 17.90 -5.64
C PHE A 223 -20.85 18.27 -4.59
N ARG A 224 -21.93 17.49 -4.46
CA ARG A 224 -22.97 17.69 -3.46
C ARG A 224 -22.61 17.18 -2.07
N SER A 225 -21.46 16.52 -1.88
CA SER A 225 -21.05 15.89 -0.63
C SER A 225 -19.82 16.55 0.02
N PRO A 226 -19.91 17.78 0.57
CA PRO A 226 -18.75 18.47 1.15
C PRO A 226 -18.10 17.68 2.30
N GLY A 227 -18.87 16.90 3.07
CA GLY A 227 -18.32 16.02 4.11
C GLY A 227 -17.39 14.93 3.59
N PHE A 228 -17.50 14.52 2.31
CA PHE A 228 -16.60 13.57 1.69
C PHE A 228 -15.15 14.06 1.70
N TRP A 229 -14.90 15.35 1.48
CA TRP A 229 -13.56 15.91 1.44
C TRP A 229 -12.81 15.84 2.77
N ILE A 230 -13.53 15.81 3.90
CA ILE A 230 -12.91 15.55 5.21
C ILE A 230 -12.36 14.12 5.24
N TRP A 231 -13.14 13.13 4.78
CA TRP A 231 -12.71 11.75 4.69
C TRP A 231 -11.56 11.59 3.70
N PHE A 232 -11.61 12.31 2.58
CA PHE A 232 -10.53 12.33 1.57
C PHE A 232 -9.19 12.77 2.17
N VAL A 233 -9.18 13.90 2.90
CA VAL A 233 -7.96 14.41 3.56
C VAL A 233 -7.50 13.46 4.68
N CYS A 234 -8.42 12.93 5.48
CA CYS A 234 -8.06 11.93 6.49
C CYS A 234 -7.47 10.66 5.87
N MET A 235 -7.96 10.24 4.69
CA MET A 235 -7.42 9.08 3.97
C MET A 235 -5.98 9.33 3.53
N MET A 236 -5.65 10.53 3.08
CA MET A 236 -4.24 10.89 2.80
C MET A 236 -3.34 10.58 3.99
N GLY A 237 -3.74 11.01 5.19
CA GLY A 237 -2.96 10.78 6.40
C GLY A 237 -2.93 9.31 6.84
N THR A 238 -4.06 8.63 6.88
CA THR A 238 -4.14 7.24 7.38
C THR A 238 -3.35 6.28 6.49
N VAL A 239 -3.53 6.36 5.16
CA VAL A 239 -2.83 5.49 4.21
C VAL A 239 -1.33 5.77 4.20
N THR A 240 -0.95 7.05 4.25
CA THR A 240 0.46 7.42 4.29
C THR A 240 1.15 6.93 5.56
N ALA A 241 0.48 6.99 6.72
CA ALA A 241 1.01 6.47 7.99
C ALA A 241 1.11 4.92 8.01
N GLU A 242 0.39 4.22 7.15
CA GLU A 242 0.48 2.77 6.96
C GLU A 242 1.54 2.40 5.91
N LEU A 243 1.47 2.97 4.71
CA LEU A 243 2.22 2.49 3.55
C LEU A 243 3.65 3.04 3.46
N ALA A 244 3.87 4.33 3.76
CA ALA A 244 5.20 4.92 3.63
C ALA A 244 6.22 4.31 4.61
N PRO A 245 5.93 4.19 5.94
CA PRO A 245 6.84 3.50 6.85
C PRO A 245 7.02 2.02 6.50
N SER A 246 5.94 1.33 6.08
CA SER A 246 6.02 -0.07 5.68
C SER A 246 6.96 -0.30 4.49
N GLN A 247 7.00 0.65 3.54
CA GLN A 247 7.90 0.58 2.39
C GLN A 247 9.36 0.92 2.77
N TRP A 248 9.57 1.75 3.79
CA TRP A 248 10.89 2.23 4.24
C TRP A 248 11.45 1.44 5.44
N VAL A 249 10.67 0.51 6.02
CA VAL A 249 11.00 -0.19 7.28
C VAL A 249 12.28 -1.01 7.20
N ASN A 250 12.58 -1.61 6.04
CA ASN A 250 13.79 -2.42 5.88
C ASN A 250 15.05 -1.56 6.01
N VAL A 251 15.11 -0.44 5.31
CA VAL A 251 16.25 0.49 5.39
C VAL A 251 16.43 1.01 6.82
N THR A 252 15.33 1.47 7.44
CA THR A 252 15.39 2.03 8.80
C THR A 252 15.85 1.02 9.83
N LEU A 253 15.22 -0.15 9.92
CA LEU A 253 15.51 -1.10 10.99
C LEU A 253 16.83 -1.85 10.80
N THR A 254 17.31 -2.01 9.58
CA THR A 254 18.66 -2.52 9.33
C THR A 254 19.69 -1.59 9.96
N ASN A 255 19.52 -0.29 9.85
CA ASN A 255 20.44 0.71 10.39
C ASN A 255 20.25 0.95 11.91
N VAL A 256 19.00 0.88 12.43
CA VAL A 256 18.69 1.22 13.82
C VAL A 256 18.92 0.03 14.78
N VAL A 257 18.57 -1.18 14.36
CA VAL A 257 18.53 -2.37 15.21
C VAL A 257 19.52 -3.44 14.76
N GLY A 258 20.11 -3.30 13.58
CA GLY A 258 21.04 -4.29 13.01
C GLY A 258 20.34 -5.59 12.57
N MET A 259 19.02 -5.57 12.35
CA MET A 259 18.26 -6.69 11.82
C MET A 259 17.51 -6.31 10.55
N SER A 260 17.31 -7.28 9.64
CA SER A 260 16.49 -7.02 8.46
C SER A 260 15.07 -6.62 8.86
N GLY A 261 14.66 -5.42 8.45
CA GLY A 261 13.33 -4.86 8.73
C GLY A 261 12.20 -5.64 8.07
N ILE A 262 12.50 -6.52 7.11
CA ILE A 262 11.53 -7.44 6.48
C ILE A 262 10.85 -8.34 7.52
N TRP A 263 11.57 -8.77 8.57
CA TRP A 263 10.96 -9.55 9.66
C TRP A 263 9.85 -8.78 10.37
N VAL A 264 10.06 -7.48 10.58
CA VAL A 264 9.04 -6.61 11.18
C VAL A 264 7.89 -6.40 10.20
N LEU A 265 8.16 -6.21 8.91
CA LEU A 265 7.12 -6.11 7.88
C LEU A 265 6.23 -7.37 7.83
N ILE A 266 6.84 -8.56 7.86
CA ILE A 266 6.11 -9.84 7.93
C ILE A 266 5.24 -9.88 9.18
N TYR A 267 5.84 -9.58 10.33
CA TYR A 267 5.16 -9.63 11.63
C TYR A 267 3.92 -8.73 11.69
N ILE A 268 4.06 -7.45 11.31
CA ILE A 268 2.92 -6.52 11.31
C ILE A 268 1.83 -6.97 10.35
N ASN A 269 2.17 -7.53 9.19
CA ASN A 269 1.18 -8.01 8.22
C ASN A 269 0.48 -9.30 8.67
N VAL A 270 1.14 -10.17 9.44
CA VAL A 270 0.46 -11.29 10.13
C VAL A 270 -0.55 -10.75 11.14
N LEU A 271 -0.19 -9.76 11.96
CA LEU A 271 -1.11 -9.13 12.92
C LEU A 271 -2.29 -8.47 12.21
N ILE A 272 -2.05 -7.75 11.10
CA ILE A 272 -3.10 -7.11 10.29
C ILE A 272 -4.02 -8.18 9.68
N PHE A 273 -3.44 -9.24 9.10
CA PHE A 273 -4.22 -10.36 8.54
C PHE A 273 -5.18 -10.95 9.56
N VAL A 274 -4.67 -11.31 10.74
CA VAL A 274 -5.46 -11.85 11.84
C VAL A 274 -6.48 -10.83 12.34
N GLY A 275 -6.05 -9.59 12.60
CA GLY A 275 -6.89 -8.53 13.15
C GLY A 275 -8.09 -8.18 12.27
N ARG A 276 -7.92 -8.14 10.95
CA ARG A 276 -9.00 -7.84 9.98
C ARG A 276 -10.17 -8.83 10.05
N HIS A 277 -9.94 -10.07 10.48
CA HIS A 277 -11.01 -11.05 10.68
C HIS A 277 -11.92 -10.71 11.87
N PHE A 278 -11.46 -9.87 12.81
CA PHE A 278 -12.22 -9.42 13.99
C PHE A 278 -12.78 -8.00 13.86
N ALA A 279 -12.76 -7.40 12.66
CA ALA A 279 -13.21 -6.02 12.43
C ALA A 279 -14.70 -5.80 12.78
N GLY A 280 -15.58 -6.75 12.44
CA GLY A 280 -17.02 -6.59 12.60
C GLY A 280 -17.46 -6.24 14.03
N PRO A 281 -17.11 -7.04 15.06
CA PRO A 281 -17.46 -6.73 16.45
C PRO A 281 -16.93 -5.39 16.95
N LEU A 282 -15.75 -4.96 16.48
CA LEU A 282 -15.14 -3.68 16.88
C LEU A 282 -15.86 -2.49 16.25
N VAL A 283 -16.16 -2.53 14.96
CA VAL A 283 -16.91 -1.48 14.25
C VAL A 283 -18.29 -1.29 14.87
N ASN A 284 -19.00 -2.38 15.19
CA ASN A 284 -20.32 -2.33 15.79
C ASN A 284 -20.33 -1.65 17.19
N ARG A 285 -19.23 -1.74 17.95
CA ARG A 285 -19.12 -1.14 19.28
C ARG A 285 -18.60 0.29 19.27
N LEU A 286 -17.66 0.59 18.39
CA LEU A 286 -16.88 1.84 18.42
C LEU A 286 -17.33 2.85 17.36
N SER A 287 -18.09 2.45 16.34
CA SER A 287 -18.28 3.14 15.07
C SER A 287 -16.99 3.35 14.27
N SER A 288 -17.10 3.71 12.98
CA SER A 288 -15.92 3.93 12.12
C SER A 288 -14.98 5.03 12.66
N PRO A 289 -15.46 6.25 13.03
CA PRO A 289 -14.56 7.27 13.57
C PRO A 289 -13.95 6.91 14.92
N GLY A 290 -14.67 6.18 15.78
CA GLY A 290 -14.13 5.74 17.07
C GLY A 290 -13.00 4.74 16.92
N LEU A 291 -13.15 3.77 15.99
CA LEU A 291 -12.11 2.80 15.68
C LEU A 291 -10.87 3.49 15.10
N LEU A 292 -11.05 4.47 14.20
CA LEU A 292 -9.96 5.26 13.62
C LEU A 292 -9.26 6.14 14.67
N THR A 293 -10.00 6.71 15.62
CA THR A 293 -9.40 7.47 16.75
C THR A 293 -8.45 6.60 17.57
N ILE A 294 -8.91 5.41 17.97
CA ILE A 294 -8.09 4.44 18.73
C ILE A 294 -6.92 3.97 17.88
N GLY A 295 -7.15 3.69 16.60
CA GLY A 295 -6.10 3.32 15.66
C GLY A 295 -4.99 4.37 15.59
N CYS A 296 -5.31 5.64 15.44
CA CYS A 296 -4.33 6.73 15.44
C CYS A 296 -3.60 6.86 16.79
N ALA A 297 -4.31 6.70 17.91
CA ALA A 297 -3.72 6.75 19.24
C ALA A 297 -2.72 5.62 19.52
N LEU A 298 -2.84 4.48 18.84
CA LEU A 298 -1.88 3.36 18.88
C LEU A 298 -0.78 3.53 17.83
N ALA A 299 -1.11 3.96 16.62
CA ALA A 299 -0.16 4.07 15.52
C ALA A 299 0.92 5.13 15.77
N ALA A 300 0.55 6.29 16.33
CA ALA A 300 1.51 7.38 16.58
C ALA A 300 2.65 6.96 17.54
N PRO A 301 2.38 6.47 18.76
CA PRO A 301 3.45 6.00 19.65
C PRO A 301 4.14 4.76 19.08
N GLY A 302 3.43 3.87 18.37
CA GLY A 302 4.03 2.71 17.72
C GLY A 302 5.12 3.10 16.73
N LEU A 303 4.85 4.04 15.83
CA LEU A 303 5.83 4.56 14.88
C LEU A 303 6.98 5.30 15.56
N TYR A 304 6.68 6.13 16.57
CA TYR A 304 7.71 6.86 17.31
C TYR A 304 8.68 5.91 18.02
N PHE A 305 8.17 4.93 18.76
CA PHE A 305 9.01 3.95 19.45
C PHE A 305 9.76 3.02 18.48
N LEU A 306 9.18 2.73 17.32
CA LEU A 306 9.86 1.96 16.28
C LEU A 306 11.08 2.71 15.74
N ALA A 307 10.98 4.03 15.58
CA ALA A 307 12.08 4.88 15.11
C ALA A 307 13.28 4.93 16.08
N ILE A 308 13.04 4.77 17.39
CA ILE A 308 14.08 4.84 18.43
C ILE A 308 14.37 3.47 19.07
N ALA A 309 13.86 2.39 18.47
CA ALA A 309 14.12 1.04 18.99
C ALA A 309 15.63 0.73 18.97
N ASN A 310 16.13 0.19 20.07
CA ASN A 310 17.55 -0.13 20.24
C ASN A 310 17.82 -1.63 20.35
N SER A 311 16.79 -2.44 20.16
CA SER A 311 16.88 -3.89 20.20
C SER A 311 15.75 -4.54 19.38
N PRO A 312 15.93 -5.77 18.88
CA PRO A 312 14.87 -6.49 18.18
C PRO A 312 13.56 -6.59 18.98
N MET A 313 13.65 -6.84 20.29
CA MET A 313 12.47 -6.93 21.15
C MET A 313 11.72 -5.60 21.24
N ALA A 314 12.42 -4.48 21.39
CA ALA A 314 11.81 -3.15 21.37
C ALA A 314 11.17 -2.84 20.02
N ALA A 315 11.81 -3.23 18.91
CA ALA A 315 11.26 -3.07 17.56
C ALA A 315 9.95 -3.86 17.38
N PHE A 316 9.90 -5.13 17.79
CA PHE A 316 8.67 -5.93 17.71
C PHE A 316 7.57 -5.42 18.64
N ALA A 317 7.88 -4.94 19.84
CA ALA A 317 6.91 -4.34 20.76
C ALA A 317 6.30 -3.04 20.16
N ALA A 318 7.13 -2.16 19.62
CA ALA A 318 6.69 -0.94 18.95
C ALA A 318 5.88 -1.26 17.67
N ALA A 319 6.33 -2.24 16.88
CA ALA A 319 5.63 -2.73 15.70
C ALA A 319 4.25 -3.32 16.02
N THR A 320 4.08 -3.95 17.19
CA THR A 320 2.76 -4.42 17.64
C THR A 320 1.79 -3.27 17.83
N LEU A 321 2.21 -2.20 18.52
CA LEU A 321 1.37 -1.01 18.71
C LEU A 321 1.01 -0.38 17.36
N TRP A 322 1.99 -0.24 16.48
CA TRP A 322 1.76 0.30 15.13
C TRP A 322 0.81 -0.58 14.33
N ALA A 323 1.04 -1.90 14.27
CA ALA A 323 0.20 -2.84 13.54
C ALA A 323 -1.26 -2.82 14.02
N LEU A 324 -1.49 -2.82 15.33
CA LEU A 324 -2.83 -2.72 15.92
C LEU A 324 -3.49 -1.38 15.58
N GLY A 325 -2.70 -0.31 15.51
CA GLY A 325 -3.17 1.01 15.14
C GLY A 325 -3.64 1.11 13.69
N ILE A 326 -2.82 0.65 12.75
CA ILE A 326 -3.10 0.76 11.31
C ILE A 326 -4.01 -0.35 10.76
N CYS A 327 -4.23 -1.42 11.52
CA CYS A 327 -4.95 -2.63 11.08
C CYS A 327 -6.25 -2.33 10.34
N TYR A 328 -7.00 -1.33 10.80
CA TYR A 328 -8.33 -1.00 10.30
C TYR A 328 -8.39 0.30 9.50
N PHE A 329 -7.27 0.98 9.24
CA PHE A 329 -7.28 2.30 8.59
C PHE A 329 -7.96 2.23 7.22
N TYR A 330 -7.37 1.53 6.28
CA TYR A 330 -7.85 1.47 4.90
C TYR A 330 -9.29 0.93 4.78
N PRO A 331 -9.61 -0.28 5.30
CA PRO A 331 -10.95 -0.85 5.12
C PRO A 331 -12.05 -0.04 5.83
N THR A 332 -11.76 0.54 7.00
CA THR A 332 -12.74 1.36 7.74
C THR A 332 -13.00 2.69 7.04
N MET A 333 -11.98 3.32 6.46
CA MET A 333 -12.13 4.56 5.69
C MET A 333 -12.97 4.33 4.42
N ILE A 334 -12.71 3.25 3.68
CA ILE A 334 -13.49 2.85 2.50
C ILE A 334 -14.94 2.54 2.89
N GLY A 335 -15.15 1.73 3.94
CA GLY A 335 -16.48 1.39 4.44
C GLY A 335 -17.26 2.61 4.87
N ALA A 336 -16.63 3.52 5.62
CA ALA A 336 -17.25 4.76 6.06
C ALA A 336 -17.74 5.64 4.91
N VAL A 337 -17.00 5.71 3.81
CA VAL A 337 -17.38 6.46 2.60
C VAL A 337 -18.48 5.73 1.83
N ALA A 338 -18.35 4.41 1.63
CA ALA A 338 -19.34 3.61 0.93
C ALA A 338 -20.74 3.66 1.60
N GLU A 339 -20.78 3.66 2.94
CA GLU A 339 -22.02 3.75 3.71
C GLU A 339 -22.65 5.16 3.66
N ARG A 340 -21.82 6.22 3.67
CA ARG A 340 -22.31 7.61 3.71
C ARG A 340 -22.67 8.18 2.34
N TYR A 341 -22.04 7.67 1.29
CA TYR A 341 -22.15 8.21 -0.07
C TYR A 341 -22.41 7.12 -1.11
N PRO A 342 -23.48 6.33 -0.98
CA PRO A 342 -23.72 5.16 -1.85
C PRO A 342 -23.87 5.52 -3.33
N ALA A 343 -24.44 6.69 -3.65
CA ALA A 343 -24.60 7.14 -5.03
C ALA A 343 -23.27 7.54 -5.71
N GLY A 344 -22.22 7.82 -4.92
CA GLY A 344 -20.88 8.07 -5.44
C GLY A 344 -20.13 6.83 -5.91
N GLY A 345 -20.59 5.63 -5.52
CA GLY A 345 -20.16 4.33 -6.02
C GLY A 345 -18.64 4.14 -6.13
N ALA A 346 -18.22 3.55 -7.24
CA ALA A 346 -16.81 3.26 -7.51
C ALA A 346 -15.93 4.52 -7.60
N LEU A 347 -16.48 5.66 -8.04
CA LEU A 347 -15.74 6.91 -8.14
C LEU A 347 -15.25 7.40 -6.78
N MET A 348 -16.15 7.52 -5.78
CA MET A 348 -15.77 8.02 -4.46
C MET A 348 -14.84 7.06 -3.71
N ILE A 349 -15.05 5.76 -3.87
CA ILE A 349 -14.14 4.73 -3.35
C ILE A 349 -12.76 4.84 -4.01
N GLY A 350 -12.70 4.97 -5.33
CA GLY A 350 -11.44 5.15 -6.07
C GLY A 350 -10.70 6.43 -5.68
N LEU A 351 -11.43 7.54 -5.47
CA LEU A 351 -10.86 8.79 -4.97
C LEU A 351 -10.24 8.65 -3.57
N MET A 352 -10.78 7.79 -2.70
CA MET A 352 -10.15 7.50 -1.42
C MET A 352 -8.77 6.85 -1.62
N GLY A 353 -8.68 5.82 -2.46
CA GLY A 353 -7.40 5.19 -2.78
C GLY A 353 -6.43 6.15 -3.47
N PHE A 354 -6.92 6.97 -4.42
CA PHE A 354 -6.15 8.05 -5.04
C PHE A 354 -5.53 9.00 -3.98
N ALA A 355 -6.33 9.45 -3.00
CA ALA A 355 -5.85 10.34 -1.94
C ALA A 355 -4.67 9.73 -1.16
N GLY A 356 -4.79 8.48 -0.77
CA GLY A 356 -3.74 7.76 -0.04
C GLY A 356 -2.47 7.57 -0.87
N GLY A 357 -2.61 7.13 -2.13
CA GLY A 357 -1.49 6.95 -3.04
C GLY A 357 -0.76 8.25 -3.33
N LEU A 358 -1.52 9.33 -3.60
CA LEU A 358 -0.96 10.65 -3.85
C LEU A 358 -0.16 11.17 -2.67
N ALA A 359 -0.69 11.06 -1.44
CA ALA A 359 0.02 11.52 -0.24
C ALA A 359 1.28 10.70 0.02
N THR A 360 1.25 9.39 -0.18
CA THR A 360 2.42 8.51 -0.02
C THR A 360 3.50 8.82 -1.06
N GLN A 361 3.11 9.15 -2.30
CA GLN A 361 4.01 9.60 -3.36
C GLN A 361 4.85 10.81 -2.92
N PHE A 362 4.26 11.76 -2.23
CA PHE A 362 4.98 12.96 -1.77
C PHE A 362 5.79 12.71 -0.49
N LEU A 363 5.32 11.86 0.41
CA LEU A 363 6.02 11.63 1.68
C LEU A 363 7.30 10.80 1.52
N LEU A 364 7.31 9.79 0.66
CA LEU A 364 8.49 8.93 0.51
C LEU A 364 9.75 9.69 0.11
N PRO A 365 9.76 10.57 -0.92
CA PRO A 365 10.92 11.40 -1.23
C PRO A 365 11.34 12.33 -0.07
N VAL A 366 10.37 12.88 0.68
CA VAL A 366 10.66 13.69 1.86
C VAL A 366 11.38 12.88 2.94
N MET A 367 10.99 11.62 3.15
CA MET A 367 11.69 10.72 4.07
C MET A 367 13.14 10.46 3.61
N GLY A 368 13.35 10.24 2.31
CA GLY A 368 14.68 10.06 1.72
C GLY A 368 15.54 11.32 1.87
N GLU A 369 14.98 12.50 1.57
CA GLU A 369 15.69 13.79 1.70
C GLU A 369 16.10 14.09 3.16
N ILE A 370 15.22 13.79 4.13
CA ILE A 370 15.56 13.92 5.55
C ILE A 370 16.69 12.97 5.93
N PHE A 371 16.64 11.72 5.42
CA PHE A 371 17.70 10.75 5.65
C PHE A 371 19.05 11.27 5.10
N ASP A 372 19.08 11.72 3.84
CA ASP A 372 20.30 12.22 3.20
C ASP A 372 20.88 13.45 3.92
N LYS A 373 20.04 14.43 4.25
CA LYS A 373 20.45 15.61 5.02
C LYS A 373 21.00 15.24 6.40
N ALA A 374 20.34 14.32 7.09
CA ALA A 374 20.74 13.91 8.44
C ALA A 374 22.05 13.12 8.42
N LYS A 375 22.27 12.20 7.43
CA LYS A 375 23.52 11.44 7.32
C LYS A 375 24.71 12.38 7.05
N LEU A 376 24.55 13.35 6.14
CA LEU A 376 25.61 14.29 5.81
C LEU A 376 25.89 15.26 6.96
N ALA A 377 24.86 15.75 7.66
CA ALA A 377 25.02 16.61 8.82
C ALA A 377 25.74 15.90 9.98
N ALA A 378 25.37 14.63 10.24
CA ALA A 378 25.99 13.83 11.30
C ALA A 378 27.45 13.44 10.98
N ALA A 379 27.77 13.22 9.70
CA ALA A 379 29.12 12.91 9.24
C ALA A 379 30.04 14.13 9.15
N GLY A 380 29.47 15.34 8.95
CA GLY A 380 30.22 16.57 8.70
C GLY A 380 30.39 16.91 7.22
N GLY A 381 29.83 16.14 6.31
CA GLY A 381 29.87 16.38 4.85
C GLY A 381 29.92 15.11 4.04
N VAL A 382 29.95 15.23 2.70
CA VAL A 382 29.99 14.09 1.77
C VAL A 382 31.34 13.37 1.85
N ALA A 383 32.45 14.12 1.91
CA ALA A 383 33.78 13.53 1.96
C ALA A 383 34.00 12.74 3.26
N GLU A 384 33.58 13.33 4.39
CA GLU A 384 33.65 12.72 5.70
C GLU A 384 32.75 11.47 5.76
N PHE A 385 31.51 11.52 5.23
CA PHE A 385 30.63 10.38 5.15
C PHE A 385 31.24 9.23 4.35
N SER A 386 31.85 9.52 3.19
CA SER A 386 32.47 8.51 2.32
C SER A 386 33.70 7.84 2.95
N ALA A 387 34.31 8.48 3.97
CA ALA A 387 35.46 7.95 4.70
C ALA A 387 35.08 7.17 5.96
N LEU A 388 33.77 7.16 6.33
CA LEU A 388 33.30 6.46 7.53
C LEU A 388 33.22 4.95 7.30
N GLU A 389 33.66 4.19 8.31
CA GLU A 389 33.55 2.74 8.38
C GLU A 389 33.15 2.31 9.79
N GLY A 390 32.73 1.05 9.92
CA GLY A 390 32.46 0.40 11.20
C GLY A 390 31.42 1.14 12.06
N GLU A 391 31.72 1.36 13.34
CA GLU A 391 30.80 1.97 14.30
C GLU A 391 30.42 3.43 13.96
N GLY A 392 31.36 4.21 13.39
CA GLY A 392 31.09 5.58 12.97
C GLY A 392 30.05 5.67 11.87
N LEU A 393 30.16 4.82 10.86
CA LEU A 393 29.15 4.73 9.80
C LEU A 393 27.80 4.27 10.35
N ALA A 394 27.80 3.23 11.21
CA ALA A 394 26.58 2.70 11.82
C ALA A 394 25.83 3.77 12.63
N GLU A 395 26.53 4.59 13.41
CA GLU A 395 25.93 5.66 14.21
C GLU A 395 25.32 6.76 13.33
N VAL A 396 26.01 7.19 12.28
CA VAL A 396 25.50 8.19 11.32
C VAL A 396 24.23 7.68 10.63
N LEU A 397 24.22 6.43 10.16
CA LEU A 397 23.06 5.82 9.52
C LEU A 397 21.91 5.63 10.52
N ARG A 398 22.20 5.33 11.77
CA ARG A 398 21.20 5.24 12.84
C ARG A 398 20.51 6.57 13.09
N ILE A 399 21.28 7.67 13.17
CA ILE A 399 20.74 9.05 13.34
C ILE A 399 19.84 9.40 12.15
N ALA A 400 20.31 9.19 10.92
CA ALA A 400 19.57 9.49 9.71
C ALA A 400 18.26 8.70 9.62
N SER A 401 18.31 7.40 9.91
CA SER A 401 17.13 6.51 9.92
C SER A 401 16.10 6.95 10.95
N THR A 402 16.55 7.29 12.17
CA THR A 402 15.67 7.75 13.24
C THR A 402 14.92 9.02 12.84
N GLN A 403 15.62 10.04 12.34
CA GLN A 403 15.02 11.31 11.95
C GLN A 403 14.03 11.15 10.78
N SER A 404 14.40 10.38 9.76
CA SER A 404 13.54 10.09 8.60
C SER A 404 12.23 9.40 8.99
N PHE A 405 12.29 8.51 9.97
CA PHE A 405 11.12 7.71 10.36
C PHE A 405 10.20 8.42 11.37
N GLN A 406 10.76 9.24 12.27
CA GLN A 406 9.98 9.96 13.29
C GLN A 406 8.96 10.93 12.71
N ILE A 407 9.24 11.55 11.54
CA ILE A 407 8.32 12.52 10.93
C ILE A 407 6.95 11.90 10.63
N VAL A 408 6.92 10.61 10.31
CA VAL A 408 5.67 9.92 9.96
C VAL A 408 4.79 9.71 11.18
N ALA A 409 5.36 9.59 12.38
CA ALA A 409 4.60 9.45 13.63
C ALA A 409 3.70 10.67 13.94
N VAL A 410 4.04 11.84 13.39
CA VAL A 410 3.25 13.07 13.55
C VAL A 410 1.91 12.97 12.83
N ILE A 411 1.84 12.22 11.72
CA ILE A 411 0.62 12.14 10.90
C ILE A 411 -0.56 11.55 11.69
N PRO A 412 -0.49 10.32 12.24
CA PRO A 412 -1.61 9.79 13.02
C PRO A 412 -1.89 10.62 14.28
N LEU A 413 -0.88 11.26 14.88
CA LEU A 413 -1.07 12.17 16.02
C LEU A 413 -2.00 13.35 15.64
N CYS A 414 -1.80 13.96 14.46
CA CYS A 414 -2.64 15.05 13.96
C CYS A 414 -4.08 14.59 13.60
N LEU A 415 -4.27 13.30 13.27
CA LEU A 415 -5.59 12.77 12.92
C LEU A 415 -6.46 12.42 14.15
N ILE A 416 -5.87 12.22 15.34
CA ILE A 416 -6.62 11.93 16.57
C ILE A 416 -7.74 12.94 16.84
N PRO A 417 -7.49 14.26 16.90
CA PRO A 417 -8.54 15.23 17.18
C PRO A 417 -9.61 15.24 16.09
N VAL A 418 -9.26 15.03 14.83
CA VAL A 418 -10.21 15.03 13.72
C VAL A 418 -11.20 13.86 13.87
N PHE A 419 -10.71 12.64 14.05
CA PHE A 419 -11.56 11.47 14.22
C PHE A 419 -12.33 11.50 15.56
N ALA A 420 -11.75 12.02 16.63
CA ALA A 420 -12.44 12.20 17.91
C ALA A 420 -13.64 13.16 17.80
N ILE A 421 -13.49 14.26 17.05
CA ILE A 421 -14.59 15.20 16.77
C ILE A 421 -15.69 14.50 15.95
N LEU A 422 -15.31 13.78 14.87
CA LEU A 422 -16.26 13.02 14.06
C LEU A 422 -17.02 11.99 14.91
N TRP A 423 -16.30 11.26 15.77
CA TRP A 423 -16.88 10.29 16.69
C TRP A 423 -17.90 10.92 17.65
N PHE A 424 -17.52 12.05 18.24
CA PHE A 424 -18.41 12.79 19.15
C PHE A 424 -19.68 13.31 18.45
N VAL A 425 -19.55 13.84 17.24
CA VAL A 425 -20.69 14.32 16.43
C VAL A 425 -21.62 13.16 16.07
N GLU A 426 -21.09 12.02 15.65
CA GLU A 426 -21.92 10.84 15.32
C GLU A 426 -22.66 10.28 16.55
N ARG A 427 -21.98 10.18 17.70
CA ARG A 427 -22.62 9.76 18.94
C ARG A 427 -23.79 10.68 19.33
N ARG A 428 -23.61 12.01 19.24
CA ARG A 428 -24.69 12.96 19.53
C ARG A 428 -25.89 12.77 18.60
N ARG A 429 -25.67 12.57 17.31
CA ARG A 429 -26.74 12.31 16.33
C ARG A 429 -27.51 11.01 16.63
N SER A 430 -26.79 9.96 17.01
CA SER A 430 -27.41 8.68 17.39
C SER A 430 -28.24 8.76 18.66
N TYR A 431 -27.92 9.64 19.62
CA TYR A 431 -28.73 9.90 20.82
C TYR A 431 -29.95 10.80 20.54
N ALA A 432 -29.83 11.73 19.58
CA ALA A 432 -30.94 12.63 19.23
C ALA A 432 -32.03 11.93 18.38
N ASN A 433 -31.72 10.80 17.77
CA ASN A 433 -32.63 10.00 16.94
C ASN A 433 -33.25 8.78 17.69
N LYS A 434 -32.91 8.61 18.97
CA LYS A 434 -33.51 7.64 19.90
C LYS A 434 -34.47 8.36 20.86
#